data_a1bfe89e9b04d70e914f64de09478d52
#
_entry.id   a1bfe89e9b04d70e914f64de09478d52
#
_cell.length_a   1.000
_cell.length_b   1.000
_cell.length_c   1.000
_cell.angle_alpha   90.00
_cell.angle_beta   90.00
_cell.angle_gamma   90.00
#
_symmetry.space_group_name_H-M   'P 1'
#
loop_
_entity.id
_entity.type
_entity.pdbx_description
1 polymer ?
#
loop_
_entity_poly.entity_id
_entity_poly.type
_entity_poly.pdbx_seq_one_letter_code
_entity_poly.pdbx_strand_id
1 'polypeptide(L)'
;KLLELYDDEAQHFSPKLKVRQPETNGLIIGKEAMRVWWQDAFDRLPTLHYKVTSLTANTDRVFMEYTRQVAGEADMLVAEVLEIKEGKIVFSRVYHG
;
A
#
# COMPACT_ATOMS: atom_id res chain seq x y z
N LYS A 1 1.67 -8.63 11.72
CA LYS A 1 0.83 -7.84 10.86
C LYS A 1 1.38 -7.78 9.46
N LEU A 2 0.72 -7.01 8.59
CA LEU A 2 1.12 -6.92 7.20
C LEU A 2 2.58 -6.51 7.02
N LEU A 3 3.05 -5.59 7.85
CA LEU A 3 4.44 -5.13 7.76
C LEU A 3 5.46 -6.23 7.99
N GLU A 4 5.08 -7.29 8.68
CA GLU A 4 5.99 -8.42 8.92
C GLU A 4 6.31 -9.17 7.64
N LEU A 5 5.47 -9.04 6.62
CA LEU A 5 5.68 -9.68 5.33
C LEU A 5 6.65 -8.91 4.44
N TYR A 6 7.02 -7.68 4.82
CA TYR A 6 7.89 -6.83 4.03
C TYR A 6 9.35 -7.01 4.43
N ASP A 7 10.21 -6.91 3.43
CA ASP A 7 11.65 -6.83 3.67
C ASP A 7 11.94 -5.50 4.38
N ASP A 8 13.00 -5.47 5.21
CA ASP A 8 13.34 -4.26 5.96
C ASP A 8 13.63 -3.06 5.05
N GLU A 9 14.13 -3.32 3.84
CA GLU A 9 14.46 -2.26 2.89
C GLU A 9 13.49 -2.21 1.73
N ALA A 10 12.28 -2.74 1.91
CA ALA A 10 11.26 -2.73 0.87
C ALA A 10 10.91 -1.30 0.45
N GLN A 11 10.38 -1.17 -0.77
CA GLN A 11 9.98 0.11 -1.33
C GLN A 11 8.47 0.11 -1.55
N HIS A 12 7.87 1.27 -1.36
CA HIS A 12 6.43 1.44 -1.55
C HIS A 12 6.16 2.71 -2.36
N PHE A 13 5.36 2.58 -3.41
CA PHE A 13 4.94 3.70 -4.25
C PHE A 13 3.42 3.86 -4.14
N SER A 14 2.97 5.11 -3.97
CA SER A 14 1.56 5.43 -3.91
C SER A 14 1.31 6.82 -4.50
N PRO A 15 0.28 6.97 -5.37
CA PRO A 15 -0.08 8.30 -5.86
C PRO A 15 -0.46 9.26 -4.74
N LYS A 16 -1.08 8.79 -3.67
CA LYS A 16 -1.43 9.64 -2.54
C LYS A 16 -0.19 10.14 -1.82
N LEU A 17 0.84 9.32 -1.73
CA LEU A 17 2.12 9.72 -1.15
C LEU A 17 2.74 10.85 -1.96
N LYS A 18 2.65 10.75 -3.30
CA LYS A 18 3.17 11.80 -4.17
C LYS A 18 2.45 13.13 -3.95
N VAL A 19 1.15 13.09 -3.70
CA VAL A 19 0.35 14.29 -3.44
C VAL A 19 0.69 14.90 -2.08
N ARG A 20 0.79 14.06 -1.04
CA ARG A 20 0.98 14.55 0.33
C ARG A 20 2.43 14.90 0.63
N GLN A 21 3.37 14.19 0.03
CA GLN A 21 4.81 14.40 0.23
C GLN A 21 5.50 14.42 -1.13
N PRO A 22 5.34 15.51 -1.89
CA PRO A 22 5.87 15.58 -3.26
C PRO A 22 7.38 15.36 -3.34
N GLU A 23 8.11 15.68 -2.28
CA GLU A 23 9.55 15.50 -2.25
C GLU A 23 9.96 14.04 -2.39
N THR A 24 9.06 13.09 -2.06
CA THR A 24 9.35 11.66 -2.19
C THR A 24 9.12 11.16 -3.62
N ASN A 25 8.47 11.95 -4.46
CA ASN A 25 8.07 11.55 -5.80
C ASN A 25 7.17 10.30 -5.80
N GLY A 26 6.46 10.08 -4.69
CA GLY A 26 5.55 8.94 -4.53
C GLY A 26 6.20 7.68 -3.99
N LEU A 27 7.49 7.71 -3.67
CA LEU A 27 8.23 6.52 -3.25
C LEU A 27 8.80 6.71 -1.85
N ILE A 28 8.60 5.71 -0.98
CA ILE A 28 9.30 5.65 0.30
C ILE A 28 10.05 4.33 0.37
N ILE A 29 11.15 4.33 1.11
CA ILE A 29 12.04 3.20 1.21
C ILE A 29 12.20 2.84 2.69
N GLY A 30 12.06 1.55 2.99
CA GLY A 30 12.28 1.04 4.32
C GLY A 30 10.99 0.80 5.08
N LYS A 31 11.01 -0.26 5.88
CA LYS A 31 9.83 -0.72 6.62
C LYS A 31 9.35 0.33 7.62
N GLU A 32 10.28 1.04 8.26
CA GLU A 32 9.92 2.04 9.25
C GLU A 32 9.19 3.22 8.60
N ALA A 33 9.66 3.69 7.42
CA ALA A 33 9.00 4.77 6.70
C ALA A 33 7.58 4.36 6.30
N MET A 34 7.41 3.11 5.86
CA MET A 34 6.08 2.60 5.51
C MET A 34 5.17 2.54 6.73
N ARG A 35 5.69 2.11 7.88
CA ARG A 35 4.91 2.04 9.10
C ARG A 35 4.39 3.43 9.48
N VAL A 36 5.26 4.44 9.41
CA VAL A 36 4.86 5.81 9.73
C VAL A 36 3.79 6.31 8.74
N TRP A 37 3.97 6.04 7.45
CA TRP A 37 3.02 6.46 6.43
C TRP A 37 1.64 5.85 6.66
N TRP A 38 1.58 4.55 6.90
CA TRP A 38 0.30 3.88 7.10
C TRP A 38 -0.34 4.23 8.44
N GLN A 39 0.46 4.38 9.50
CA GLN A 39 -0.08 4.79 10.79
C GLN A 39 -0.70 6.18 10.71
N ASP A 40 -0.04 7.10 10.01
CA ASP A 40 -0.57 8.45 9.78
C ASP A 40 -1.91 8.40 9.05
N ALA A 41 -2.02 7.55 8.03
CA ALA A 41 -3.27 7.43 7.27
C ALA A 41 -4.42 6.95 8.17
N PHE A 42 -4.19 5.93 8.98
CA PHE A 42 -5.23 5.42 9.88
C PHE A 42 -5.55 6.41 10.99
N ASP A 43 -4.57 7.17 11.47
CA ASP A 43 -4.81 8.19 12.49
C ASP A 43 -5.68 9.32 11.96
N ARG A 44 -5.44 9.75 10.71
CA ARG A 44 -6.22 10.83 10.08
C ARG A 44 -7.59 10.36 9.63
N LEU A 45 -7.73 9.09 9.27
CA LEU A 45 -8.95 8.53 8.70
C LEU A 45 -9.39 7.33 9.55
N PRO A 46 -9.95 7.57 10.73
CA PRO A 46 -10.26 6.47 11.66
C PRO A 46 -11.29 5.47 11.13
N THR A 47 -12.07 5.83 10.11
CA THR A 47 -13.02 4.91 9.48
C THR A 47 -12.45 4.23 8.25
N LEU A 48 -11.17 4.45 7.94
CA LEU A 48 -10.53 3.85 6.77
C LEU A 48 -10.58 2.34 6.84
N HIS A 49 -11.06 1.72 5.76
CA HIS A 49 -11.20 0.27 5.66
C HIS A 49 -10.90 -0.17 4.23
N TYR A 50 -10.19 -1.28 4.09
CA TYR A 50 -9.90 -1.87 2.79
C TYR A 50 -10.61 -3.20 2.66
N LYS A 51 -11.38 -3.36 1.58
CA LYS A 51 -12.10 -4.60 1.29
C LYS A 51 -11.48 -5.22 0.04
N VAL A 52 -10.77 -6.32 0.21
CA VAL A 52 -10.15 -7.02 -0.92
C VAL A 52 -11.22 -7.68 -1.76
N THR A 53 -11.24 -7.40 -3.06
CA THR A 53 -12.22 -7.94 -3.98
C THR A 53 -11.64 -8.97 -4.93
N SER A 54 -10.32 -8.95 -5.17
CA SER A 54 -9.68 -9.91 -6.07
C SER A 54 -8.22 -10.04 -5.70
N LEU A 55 -7.69 -11.26 -5.80
CA LEU A 55 -6.29 -11.53 -5.50
C LEU A 55 -5.77 -12.56 -6.49
N THR A 56 -4.69 -12.24 -7.19
CA THR A 56 -4.03 -13.15 -8.12
C THR A 56 -2.55 -13.19 -7.76
N ALA A 57 -1.98 -14.39 -7.65
CA ALA A 57 -0.59 -14.54 -7.22
C ALA A 57 0.13 -15.57 -8.06
N ASN A 58 1.44 -15.35 -8.25
CA ASN A 58 2.36 -16.37 -8.75
C ASN A 58 3.56 -16.43 -7.79
N THR A 59 4.66 -17.04 -8.22
CA THR A 59 5.78 -17.29 -7.31
C THR A 59 6.49 -16.04 -6.83
N ASP A 60 6.43 -14.94 -7.60
CA ASP A 60 7.22 -13.75 -7.27
C ASP A 60 6.41 -12.47 -7.31
N ARG A 61 5.08 -12.55 -7.51
CA ARG A 61 4.26 -11.33 -7.62
C ARG A 61 2.84 -11.62 -7.19
N VAL A 62 2.24 -10.65 -6.49
CA VAL A 62 0.83 -10.68 -6.14
C VAL A 62 0.16 -9.46 -6.73
N PHE A 63 -0.98 -9.65 -7.39
CA PHE A 63 -1.80 -8.56 -7.88
C PHE A 63 -3.12 -8.58 -7.12
N MET A 64 -3.46 -7.45 -6.51
CA MET A 64 -4.58 -7.37 -5.60
C MET A 64 -5.45 -6.19 -5.97
N GLU A 65 -6.76 -6.39 -5.97
CA GLU A 65 -7.73 -5.31 -6.12
C GLU A 65 -8.54 -5.20 -4.85
N TYR A 66 -8.80 -3.98 -4.42
CA TYR A 66 -9.60 -3.76 -3.23
C TYR A 66 -10.35 -2.45 -3.33
N THR A 67 -11.37 -2.31 -2.47
CA THR A 67 -12.13 -1.07 -2.35
C THR A 67 -11.67 -0.34 -1.10
N ARG A 68 -11.32 0.93 -1.25
CA ARG A 68 -11.00 1.80 -0.13
C ARG A 68 -12.27 2.48 0.33
N GLN A 69 -12.61 2.31 1.60
CA GLN A 69 -13.86 2.83 2.18
C GLN A 69 -13.52 3.78 3.32
N VAL A 70 -14.09 4.98 3.26
CA VAL A 70 -13.95 5.99 4.32
C VAL A 70 -15.33 6.62 4.51
N ALA A 71 -15.78 6.75 5.76
CA ALA A 71 -17.08 7.36 6.04
C ALA A 71 -17.13 8.77 5.47
N GLY A 72 -18.20 9.09 4.76
CA GLY A 72 -18.38 10.40 4.13
C GLY A 72 -17.74 10.57 2.78
N GLU A 73 -17.04 9.54 2.27
CA GLU A 73 -16.42 9.56 0.94
C GLU A 73 -16.97 8.43 0.09
N ALA A 74 -16.96 8.64 -1.23
CA ALA A 74 -17.31 7.57 -2.14
C ALA A 74 -16.24 6.48 -2.10
N ASP A 75 -16.65 5.23 -2.30
CA ASP A 75 -15.72 4.12 -2.37
C ASP A 75 -14.75 4.32 -3.54
N MET A 76 -13.50 3.93 -3.36
CA MET A 76 -12.47 4.07 -4.38
C MET A 76 -11.93 2.69 -4.75
N LEU A 77 -11.86 2.41 -6.04
CA LEU A 77 -11.22 1.18 -6.52
C LEU A 77 -9.70 1.38 -6.53
N VAL A 78 -8.99 0.40 -5.99
CA VAL A 78 -7.54 0.45 -5.87
C VAL A 78 -6.96 -0.87 -6.33
N ALA A 79 -5.85 -0.82 -7.05
CA ALA A 79 -5.08 -2.00 -7.40
C ALA A 79 -3.68 -1.84 -6.83
N GLU A 80 -3.10 -2.96 -6.41
CA GLU A 80 -1.77 -2.95 -5.82
C GLU A 80 -0.98 -4.15 -6.32
N VAL A 81 0.27 -3.91 -6.74
CA VAL A 81 1.19 -4.96 -7.16
C VAL A 81 2.25 -5.12 -6.09
N LEU A 82 2.44 -6.35 -5.62
CA LEU A 82 3.45 -6.68 -4.62
C LEU A 82 4.50 -7.57 -5.27
N GLU A 83 5.75 -7.17 -5.24
CA GLU A 83 6.86 -7.98 -5.75
C GLU A 83 7.51 -8.70 -4.57
N ILE A 84 7.72 -10.01 -4.71
CA ILE A 84 8.17 -10.87 -3.63
C ILE A 84 9.51 -11.48 -4.01
N LYS A 85 10.45 -11.46 -3.06
CA LYS A 85 11.75 -12.10 -3.22
C LYS A 85 12.09 -12.80 -1.92
N GLU A 86 12.44 -14.10 -2.03
CA GLU A 86 12.83 -14.92 -0.88
C GLU A 86 11.80 -14.87 0.25
N GLY A 87 10.53 -14.89 -0.13
CA GLY A 87 9.45 -14.95 0.83
C GLY A 87 9.06 -13.62 1.46
N LYS A 88 9.69 -12.52 1.05
CA LYS A 88 9.38 -11.20 1.57
C LYS A 88 8.97 -10.25 0.46
N ILE A 89 8.09 -9.30 0.79
CA ILE A 89 7.69 -8.25 -0.15
C ILE A 89 8.82 -7.23 -0.22
N VAL A 90 9.34 -7.00 -1.43
CA VAL A 90 10.44 -6.05 -1.64
C VAL A 90 9.98 -4.77 -2.31
N PHE A 91 8.81 -4.78 -2.94
CA PHE A 91 8.26 -3.59 -3.59
C PHE A 91 6.74 -3.70 -3.61
N SER A 92 6.06 -2.59 -3.34
CA SER A 92 4.62 -2.52 -3.54
C SER A 92 4.28 -1.21 -4.26
N ARG A 93 3.38 -1.31 -5.24
CA ARG A 93 2.92 -0.15 -6.01
C ARG A 93 1.41 -0.09 -5.97
N VAL A 94 0.88 1.08 -5.69
CA VAL A 94 -0.56 1.31 -5.61
C VAL A 94 -1.01 2.08 -6.85
N TYR A 95 -2.11 1.64 -7.46
CA TYR A 95 -2.76 2.33 -8.58
C TYR A 95 -4.19 2.63 -8.19
N HIS A 96 -4.63 3.86 -8.39
CA HIS A 96 -6.00 4.26 -8.08
C HIS A 96 -6.85 4.29 -9.35
N GLY A 97 -8.05 3.78 -9.23
CA GLY A 97 -9.03 3.81 -10.33
C GLY A 97 -9.82 5.12 -10.38
#